data_1d67fe2ca9f71a57572cd810c4626055
#
_entry.id   1d67fe2ca9f71a57572cd810c4626055
#
_cell.length_a   1.000
_cell.length_b   1.000
_cell.length_c   1.000
_cell.angle_alpha   90.00
_cell.angle_beta   90.00
_cell.angle_gamma   90.00
#
_symmetry.space_group_name_H-M   'P 1'
#
loop_
_entity.id
_entity.type
_entity.pdbx_description
1 polymer ?
#
loop_
_entity_poly.entity_id
_entity_poly.type
_entity_poly.pdbx_seq_one_letter_code
_entity_poly.pdbx_strand_id
1 'polypeptide(L)'
;MKANRILAQTALLLGWLAVGHAEQGAGFLLVEAESFAERGGWVVDPQFMDQMGSPYLLAHGLGRSVPDATTEVEFPATGSYRVWVRTKDWVAQWKAPGTPGKFQILLNDKPLGTVFGTEGAQWHWQDGGLVETSEKRTRLALHDLTGFEGRCDAVLFARDAKFRPPNQEPDMATFRRTALGRPEQPELAGEFDFVVTGGGIAGTCAALSAARLGLKVALIQDRPVLGGNNSSEVRVWLQGARNKEPWPRIGDIVAELEQPQRAHYGPANTAELYEDEKKLAVVRAEPNIRLFLEHRANAVEKEGAKIRAIIAQEINTARRIRVMGRWFADCTGDAVVGALAGADFEVEPKGHLGPCNLWNVCECKDTNAINTEVLAAAEPVPFPRCPWALDLTDKPFPAAARQTLTRSS
;
A
#
# COMPACT_ATOMS: atom_id res chain seq x y z
N MET A 1 14.57 -1.46 -64.38
CA MET A 1 13.34 -2.01 -63.76
C MET A 1 13.28 -1.52 -62.33
N LYS A 2 12.22 -0.84 -61.97
CA LYS A 2 12.09 0.10 -60.82
C LYS A 2 11.89 -0.68 -59.51
N ALA A 3 12.76 -0.44 -58.51
CA ALA A 3 12.61 -0.91 -57.14
C ALA A 3 11.78 0.18 -56.36
N ASN A 4 10.59 -0.19 -55.89
CA ASN A 4 9.81 0.62 -54.94
C ASN A 4 10.30 0.43 -53.53
N ARG A 5 10.82 1.50 -52.92
CA ARG A 5 11.06 1.62 -51.48
C ARG A 5 9.74 2.02 -50.81
N ILE A 6 9.23 1.17 -49.93
CA ILE A 6 8.17 1.51 -49.00
C ILE A 6 8.84 2.02 -47.73
N LEU A 7 8.68 3.31 -47.48
CA LEU A 7 9.00 3.95 -46.18
C LEU A 7 7.89 3.63 -45.19
N ALA A 8 8.18 2.84 -44.19
CA ALA A 8 7.31 2.70 -43.02
C ALA A 8 7.54 3.90 -42.08
N GLN A 9 6.58 4.79 -42.01
CA GLN A 9 6.51 5.82 -41.00
C GLN A 9 6.00 5.19 -39.70
N THR A 10 6.87 5.04 -38.74
CA THR A 10 6.51 4.68 -37.36
C THR A 10 6.01 5.94 -36.67
N ALA A 11 4.70 6.09 -36.56
CA ALA A 11 4.09 7.13 -35.74
C ALA A 11 4.22 6.72 -34.26
N LEU A 12 5.09 7.39 -33.53
CA LEU A 12 5.08 7.36 -32.06
C LEU A 12 3.79 8.05 -31.59
N LEU A 13 2.82 7.27 -31.19
CA LEU A 13 1.69 7.71 -30.39
C LEU A 13 2.21 7.94 -28.96
N LEU A 14 2.63 9.16 -28.66
CA LEU A 14 2.70 9.66 -27.30
C LEU A 14 1.27 9.74 -26.77
N GLY A 15 0.87 8.70 -26.04
CA GLY A 15 -0.37 8.70 -25.27
C GLY A 15 -0.24 9.73 -24.15
N TRP A 16 -0.82 10.88 -24.34
CA TRP A 16 -1.14 11.80 -23.26
C TRP A 16 -2.18 11.08 -22.40
N LEU A 17 -1.76 10.57 -21.24
CA LEU A 17 -2.67 10.28 -20.14
C LEU A 17 -3.30 11.62 -19.74
N ALA A 18 -4.46 11.92 -20.29
CA ALA A 18 -5.32 12.95 -19.78
C ALA A 18 -5.73 12.50 -18.38
N VAL A 19 -5.05 13.03 -17.36
CA VAL A 19 -5.56 13.05 -16.00
C VAL A 19 -6.89 13.78 -16.09
N GLY A 20 -7.99 13.05 -15.96
CA GLY A 20 -9.33 13.59 -16.04
C GLY A 20 -9.46 14.71 -15.00
N HIS A 21 -9.51 15.94 -15.48
CA HIS A 21 -9.90 17.09 -14.68
C HIS A 21 -11.40 16.93 -14.40
N ALA A 22 -11.75 16.32 -13.27
CA ALA A 22 -13.07 16.48 -12.70
C ALA A 22 -13.24 17.98 -12.43
N GLU A 23 -14.39 18.56 -12.75
CA GLU A 23 -14.76 19.92 -12.33
C GLU A 23 -14.64 19.97 -10.80
N GLN A 24 -13.51 20.45 -10.32
CA GLN A 24 -13.25 20.68 -8.90
C GLN A 24 -14.29 21.69 -8.43
N GLY A 25 -15.09 21.35 -7.43
CA GLY A 25 -16.07 22.26 -6.86
C GLY A 25 -15.40 23.61 -6.57
N ALA A 26 -16.02 24.72 -6.97
CA ALA A 26 -15.43 26.07 -7.15
C ALA A 26 -14.67 26.66 -5.92
N GLY A 27 -14.42 25.89 -4.87
CA GLY A 27 -13.79 26.32 -3.62
C GLY A 27 -12.66 25.46 -3.06
N PHE A 28 -12.36 24.30 -3.65
CA PHE A 28 -11.40 23.35 -3.10
C PHE A 28 -10.43 22.81 -4.14
N LEU A 29 -9.22 22.47 -3.68
CA LEU A 29 -8.29 21.61 -4.37
C LEU A 29 -7.91 20.50 -3.39
N LEU A 30 -8.38 19.27 -3.60
CA LEU A 30 -8.01 18.09 -2.84
C LEU A 30 -7.01 17.26 -3.64
N VAL A 31 -5.89 16.92 -3.02
CA VAL A 31 -4.82 16.10 -3.59
C VAL A 31 -4.60 14.89 -2.68
N GLU A 32 -4.92 13.72 -3.18
CA GLU A 32 -4.61 12.45 -2.50
C GLU A 32 -3.12 12.19 -2.60
N ALA A 33 -2.48 11.81 -1.49
CA ALA A 33 -1.03 11.67 -1.48
C ALA A 33 -0.55 10.53 -2.38
N GLU A 34 -1.29 9.42 -2.46
CA GLU A 34 -0.97 8.30 -3.34
C GLU A 34 -1.01 8.65 -4.85
N SER A 35 -1.68 9.75 -5.21
CA SER A 35 -1.77 10.24 -6.59
C SER A 35 -0.59 11.10 -7.04
N PHE A 36 0.40 11.32 -6.18
CA PHE A 36 1.59 12.09 -6.56
C PHE A 36 2.32 11.43 -7.73
N ALA A 37 2.68 12.24 -8.71
CA ALA A 37 3.30 11.78 -9.96
C ALA A 37 4.67 11.12 -9.72
N GLU A 38 5.46 11.75 -8.85
CA GLU A 38 6.78 11.27 -8.44
C GLU A 38 6.77 11.07 -6.93
N ARG A 39 6.98 9.84 -6.48
CA ARG A 39 6.91 9.51 -5.05
C ARG A 39 8.23 9.70 -4.31
N GLY A 40 9.35 9.91 -5.04
CA GLY A 40 10.67 10.02 -4.44
C GLY A 40 11.01 8.79 -3.60
N GLY A 41 11.24 9.01 -2.30
CA GLY A 41 11.48 7.94 -1.34
C GLY A 41 10.26 7.58 -0.48
N TRP A 42 9.08 8.14 -0.77
CA TRP A 42 7.84 7.80 -0.10
C TRP A 42 7.20 6.56 -0.71
N VAL A 43 6.63 5.71 0.13
CA VAL A 43 5.97 4.47 -0.29
C VAL A 43 4.47 4.55 -0.06
N VAL A 44 3.68 3.90 -0.92
CA VAL A 44 2.23 3.78 -0.73
C VAL A 44 1.96 2.68 0.29
N ASP A 45 1.26 3.03 1.37
CA ASP A 45 0.87 2.09 2.41
C ASP A 45 -0.67 2.01 2.52
N PRO A 46 -1.28 0.85 2.23
CA PRO A 46 -2.73 0.64 2.30
C PRO A 46 -3.22 0.19 3.68
N GLN A 47 -2.39 0.18 4.71
CA GLN A 47 -2.68 -0.41 6.03
C GLN A 47 -3.99 0.12 6.67
N PHE A 48 -4.32 1.39 6.46
CA PHE A 48 -5.48 2.04 7.10
C PHE A 48 -6.62 2.35 6.12
N MET A 49 -6.69 1.71 4.97
CA MET A 49 -7.72 2.00 3.95
C MET A 49 -9.14 1.76 4.45
N ASP A 50 -9.35 0.83 5.37
CA ASP A 50 -10.63 0.58 6.05
C ASP A 50 -11.07 1.73 6.97
N GLN A 51 -10.12 2.52 7.49
CA GLN A 51 -10.38 3.67 8.33
C GLN A 51 -10.43 4.99 7.56
N MET A 52 -9.74 5.07 6.42
CA MET A 52 -9.54 6.31 5.68
C MET A 52 -10.21 6.34 4.30
N GLY A 53 -10.58 5.18 3.78
CA GLY A 53 -11.11 5.05 2.43
C GLY A 53 -10.06 5.21 1.33
N SER A 54 -8.78 5.42 1.68
CA SER A 54 -7.64 5.56 0.77
C SER A 54 -6.35 5.06 1.43
N PRO A 55 -5.31 4.72 0.68
CA PRO A 55 -3.97 4.56 1.21
C PRO A 55 -3.35 5.92 1.55
N TYR A 56 -2.12 5.93 2.01
CA TYR A 56 -1.36 7.12 2.31
C TYR A 56 0.09 6.97 1.85
N LEU A 57 0.83 8.06 1.78
CA LEU A 57 2.27 8.02 1.59
C LEU A 57 2.99 7.98 2.94
N LEU A 58 4.01 7.13 3.02
CA LEU A 58 4.85 6.85 4.18
C LEU A 58 6.31 7.14 3.88
N ALA A 59 6.96 8.00 4.68
CA ALA A 59 8.39 8.28 4.61
C ALA A 59 9.18 7.26 5.44
N HIS A 60 9.54 6.11 4.85
CA HIS A 60 10.23 5.02 5.52
C HIS A 60 11.75 5.06 5.25
N GLY A 61 12.46 5.93 5.97
CA GLY A 61 13.89 6.18 5.75
C GLY A 61 14.82 5.67 6.84
N LEU A 62 14.30 4.98 7.87
CA LEU A 62 15.07 4.46 9.01
C LEU A 62 15.97 5.54 9.65
N GLY A 63 15.43 6.74 9.85
CA GLY A 63 16.13 7.88 10.44
C GLY A 63 16.97 8.72 9.47
N ARG A 64 16.82 8.48 8.18
CA ARG A 64 17.37 9.32 7.12
C ARG A 64 16.22 9.87 6.30
N SER A 65 16.16 11.19 6.13
CA SER A 65 15.13 11.81 5.31
C SER A 65 15.13 11.22 3.90
N VAL A 66 13.95 10.89 3.41
CA VAL A 66 13.77 10.34 2.07
C VAL A 66 13.62 11.46 1.03
N PRO A 67 13.92 11.21 -0.25
CA PRO A 67 13.65 12.16 -1.33
C PRO A 67 12.18 12.55 -1.40
N ASP A 68 11.92 13.80 -1.79
CA ASP A 68 10.57 14.39 -1.83
C ASP A 68 9.64 13.64 -2.78
N ALA A 69 8.38 13.47 -2.35
CA ALA A 69 7.31 13.15 -3.27
C ALA A 69 6.78 14.45 -3.90
N THR A 70 6.58 14.46 -5.22
CA THR A 70 6.20 15.68 -5.95
C THR A 70 5.10 15.44 -6.97
N THR A 71 4.27 16.47 -7.18
CA THR A 71 3.27 16.50 -8.24
C THR A 71 2.96 17.93 -8.66
N GLU A 72 2.48 18.11 -9.88
CA GLU A 72 1.92 19.37 -10.34
C GLU A 72 0.44 19.44 -10.00
N VAL A 73 0.01 20.56 -9.44
CA VAL A 73 -1.40 20.80 -9.11
C VAL A 73 -1.89 22.05 -9.82
N GLU A 74 -3.19 22.09 -10.13
CA GLU A 74 -3.82 23.25 -10.74
C GLU A 74 -4.90 23.81 -9.80
N PHE A 75 -4.63 25.00 -9.25
CA PHE A 75 -5.59 25.71 -8.42
C PHE A 75 -6.77 26.25 -9.24
N PRO A 76 -8.00 26.20 -8.74
CA PRO A 76 -9.17 26.76 -9.43
C PRO A 76 -9.00 28.26 -9.76
N ALA A 77 -8.35 28.99 -8.87
CA ALA A 77 -7.98 30.40 -9.04
C ALA A 77 -6.74 30.72 -8.22
N THR A 78 -6.07 31.81 -8.54
CA THR A 78 -5.04 32.41 -7.67
C THR A 78 -5.68 33.07 -6.45
N GLY A 79 -4.91 33.28 -5.39
CA GLY A 79 -5.33 33.93 -4.15
C GLY A 79 -5.06 33.10 -2.90
N SER A 80 -5.78 33.42 -1.83
CA SER A 80 -5.57 32.83 -0.52
C SER A 80 -6.29 31.49 -0.35
N TYR A 81 -5.60 30.52 0.23
CA TYR A 81 -6.14 29.21 0.57
C TYR A 81 -5.74 28.82 1.98
N ARG A 82 -6.66 28.22 2.74
CA ARG A 82 -6.34 27.50 3.96
C ARG A 82 -5.91 26.09 3.62
N VAL A 83 -4.77 25.69 4.17
CA VAL A 83 -4.20 24.36 3.94
C VAL A 83 -4.59 23.41 5.07
N TRP A 84 -5.00 22.21 4.70
CA TRP A 84 -5.24 21.11 5.62
C TRP A 84 -4.47 19.88 5.13
N VAL A 85 -3.76 19.22 6.04
CA VAL A 85 -3.06 17.98 5.73
C VAL A 85 -3.59 16.86 6.60
N ARG A 86 -4.08 15.80 5.99
CA ARG A 86 -4.56 14.65 6.73
C ARG A 86 -3.40 13.74 7.10
N THR A 87 -3.12 13.67 8.39
CA THR A 87 -1.94 13.03 8.98
C THR A 87 -2.21 12.58 10.41
N LYS A 88 -1.21 12.05 11.08
CA LYS A 88 -1.21 11.72 12.52
C LYS A 88 0.20 11.69 13.08
N ASP A 89 0.33 11.94 14.39
CA ASP A 89 1.52 11.55 15.12
C ASP A 89 1.41 10.05 15.49
N TRP A 90 2.16 9.22 14.80
CA TRP A 90 2.00 7.77 14.90
C TRP A 90 2.43 7.19 16.26
N VAL A 91 3.25 7.90 17.04
CA VAL A 91 3.67 7.46 18.37
C VAL A 91 2.76 7.97 19.49
N ALA A 92 1.92 8.96 19.24
CA ALA A 92 1.06 9.57 20.25
C ALA A 92 0.07 8.58 20.90
N GLN A 93 -0.36 7.54 20.18
CA GLN A 93 -1.24 6.49 20.73
C GLN A 93 -0.62 5.73 21.90
N TRP A 94 0.70 5.64 21.98
CA TRP A 94 1.44 5.02 23.08
C TRP A 94 1.94 6.02 24.12
N LYS A 95 1.62 7.33 23.94
CA LYS A 95 2.13 8.43 24.76
C LYS A 95 3.66 8.44 24.82
N ALA A 96 4.31 8.00 23.77
CA ALA A 96 5.75 8.00 23.67
C ALA A 96 6.28 9.44 23.49
N PRO A 97 7.47 9.76 23.98
CA PRO A 97 8.05 11.09 23.85
C PRO A 97 8.45 11.39 22.41
N GLY A 98 8.30 12.65 22.00
CA GLY A 98 8.69 13.13 20.68
C GLY A 98 7.62 12.93 19.62
N THR A 99 7.93 13.43 18.44
CA THR A 99 7.06 13.37 17.23
C THR A 99 7.96 13.01 16.05
N PRO A 100 8.26 11.71 15.84
CA PRO A 100 9.28 11.29 14.88
C PRO A 100 8.88 11.51 13.42
N GLY A 101 7.60 11.39 13.08
CA GLY A 101 7.10 11.40 11.70
C GLY A 101 6.92 12.80 11.10
N LYS A 102 7.93 13.68 11.24
CA LYS A 102 7.85 15.09 10.82
C LYS A 102 8.06 15.25 9.33
N PHE A 103 7.21 16.05 8.70
CA PHE A 103 7.37 16.48 7.32
C PHE A 103 6.79 17.88 7.08
N GLN A 104 7.09 18.46 5.92
CA GLN A 104 6.54 19.74 5.46
C GLN A 104 5.90 19.61 4.09
N ILE A 105 4.99 20.53 3.80
CA ILE A 105 4.47 20.77 2.45
C ILE A 105 5.26 21.90 1.82
N LEU A 106 5.70 21.70 0.58
CA LEU A 106 6.34 22.73 -0.23
C LEU A 106 5.45 23.11 -1.40
N LEU A 107 5.36 24.41 -1.68
CA LEU A 107 4.77 24.95 -2.89
C LEU A 107 5.85 25.70 -3.68
N ASN A 108 6.13 25.27 -4.92
CA ASN A 108 7.24 25.79 -5.74
C ASN A 108 8.55 25.86 -4.93
N ASP A 109 8.89 24.73 -4.27
CA ASP A 109 10.07 24.52 -3.44
C ASP A 109 10.17 25.40 -2.18
N LYS A 110 9.10 26.12 -1.84
CA LYS A 110 9.02 26.94 -0.63
C LYS A 110 8.21 26.19 0.45
N PRO A 111 8.81 25.90 1.61
CA PRO A 111 8.09 25.22 2.68
C PRO A 111 7.01 26.11 3.29
N LEU A 112 5.87 25.52 3.63
CA LEU A 112 4.89 26.12 4.51
C LEU A 112 5.49 26.21 5.93
N GLY A 113 5.01 27.18 6.73
CA GLY A 113 5.52 27.38 8.09
C GLY A 113 5.19 26.24 9.07
N THR A 114 4.23 25.37 8.72
CA THR A 114 3.77 24.28 9.58
C THR A 114 4.57 23.00 9.36
N VAL A 115 4.93 22.34 10.46
CA VAL A 115 5.47 20.97 10.45
C VAL A 115 4.33 20.02 10.76
N PHE A 116 4.11 19.04 9.89
CA PHE A 116 3.04 18.05 9.97
C PHE A 116 3.52 16.75 10.60
N GLY A 117 2.56 15.88 10.98
CA GLY A 117 2.84 14.59 11.62
C GLY A 117 3.24 14.72 13.09
N THR A 118 2.94 15.87 13.73
CA THR A 118 3.34 16.23 15.09
C THR A 118 2.21 16.21 16.09
N GLU A 119 0.97 16.01 15.65
CA GLU A 119 -0.22 16.11 16.47
C GLU A 119 -1.15 14.90 16.23
N GLY A 120 -1.97 14.59 17.24
CA GLY A 120 -3.07 13.64 17.15
C GLY A 120 -2.67 12.16 17.04
N ALA A 121 -3.19 11.33 17.92
CA ALA A 121 -2.98 9.88 17.90
C ALA A 121 -3.77 9.17 16.80
N GLN A 122 -4.82 9.80 16.29
CA GLN A 122 -5.69 9.30 15.23
C GLN A 122 -5.53 10.16 13.98
N TRP A 123 -5.88 9.60 12.83
CA TRP A 123 -5.93 10.32 11.57
C TRP A 123 -6.86 11.53 11.67
N HIS A 124 -6.35 12.70 11.32
CA HIS A 124 -7.09 13.96 11.37
C HIS A 124 -6.52 14.98 10.39
N TRP A 125 -7.27 16.04 10.15
CA TRP A 125 -6.82 17.17 9.37
C TRP A 125 -6.06 18.16 10.25
N GLN A 126 -4.74 18.20 10.11
CA GLN A 126 -3.87 19.19 10.76
C GLN A 126 -3.88 20.48 9.94
N ASP A 127 -4.05 21.62 10.64
CA ASP A 127 -4.12 22.95 10.02
C ASP A 127 -2.72 23.42 9.58
N GLY A 128 -2.57 23.70 8.29
CA GLY A 128 -1.35 24.21 7.69
C GLY A 128 -1.29 25.74 7.58
N GLY A 129 -2.32 26.45 8.05
CA GLY A 129 -2.41 27.90 7.96
C GLY A 129 -2.92 28.40 6.59
N LEU A 130 -2.63 29.66 6.31
CA LEU A 130 -2.98 30.31 5.04
C LEU A 130 -1.76 30.37 4.12
N VAL A 131 -2.00 30.19 2.82
CA VAL A 131 -1.01 30.32 1.76
C VAL A 131 -1.59 31.18 0.63
N GLU A 132 -0.75 32.02 0.05
CA GLU A 132 -1.09 32.80 -1.15
C GLU A 132 -0.50 32.11 -2.38
N THR A 133 -1.35 31.88 -3.37
CA THR A 133 -0.92 31.36 -4.67
C THR A 133 -1.00 32.46 -5.72
N SER A 134 0.12 32.76 -6.38
CA SER A 134 0.21 33.74 -7.47
C SER A 134 -0.01 33.11 -8.85
N GLU A 135 0.11 31.77 -8.92
CA GLU A 135 0.00 30.98 -10.13
C GLU A 135 -1.03 29.88 -9.96
N LYS A 136 -1.77 29.57 -11.02
CA LYS A 136 -2.70 28.44 -10.99
C LYS A 136 -1.97 27.10 -10.96
N ARG A 137 -0.91 26.97 -11.75
CA ARG A 137 -0.11 25.73 -11.80
C ARG A 137 1.04 25.85 -10.82
N THR A 138 1.16 24.90 -9.93
CA THR A 138 2.10 24.94 -8.81
C THR A 138 2.64 23.54 -8.54
N ARG A 139 3.95 23.44 -8.33
CA ARG A 139 4.57 22.20 -7.86
C ARG A 139 4.29 22.03 -6.37
N LEU A 140 3.66 20.92 -6.02
CA LEU A 140 3.39 20.49 -4.65
C LEU A 140 4.39 19.40 -4.28
N ALA A 141 5.01 19.49 -3.10
CA ALA A 141 5.90 18.44 -2.59
C ALA A 141 5.62 18.09 -1.13
N LEU A 142 5.87 16.83 -0.79
CA LEU A 142 6.00 16.33 0.57
C LEU A 142 7.48 16.22 0.88
N HIS A 143 7.96 16.98 1.85
CA HIS A 143 9.37 17.04 2.27
C HIS A 143 9.55 16.37 3.64
N ASP A 144 10.21 15.22 3.64
CA ASP A 144 10.47 14.46 4.87
C ASP A 144 11.62 15.10 5.66
N LEU A 145 11.42 15.26 6.95
CA LEU A 145 12.42 15.88 7.86
C LEU A 145 13.21 14.87 8.68
N THR A 146 12.77 13.61 8.74
CA THR A 146 13.30 12.69 9.76
C THR A 146 13.58 11.27 9.25
N GLY A 147 12.90 10.82 8.23
CA GLY A 147 12.92 9.41 7.81
C GLY A 147 12.26 8.44 8.79
N PHE A 148 11.51 8.97 9.77
CA PHE A 148 10.83 8.15 10.77
C PHE A 148 9.33 8.19 10.60
N GLU A 149 8.86 7.60 9.49
CA GLU A 149 7.48 7.25 9.29
C GLU A 149 6.52 8.45 9.21
N GLY A 150 6.95 9.56 8.61
CA GLY A 150 6.04 10.64 8.23
C GLY A 150 4.90 10.09 7.37
N ARG A 151 3.64 10.47 7.69
CA ARG A 151 2.44 9.93 7.06
C ARG A 151 1.57 11.04 6.50
N CYS A 152 1.33 11.02 5.20
CA CYS A 152 0.42 11.95 4.54
C CYS A 152 -0.64 11.18 3.75
N ASP A 153 -1.92 11.37 4.10
CA ASP A 153 -3.05 10.80 3.38
C ASP A 153 -3.53 11.74 2.27
N ALA A 154 -3.74 13.02 2.60
CA ALA A 154 -4.21 13.99 1.62
C ALA A 154 -3.81 15.42 1.98
N VAL A 155 -3.72 16.28 0.97
CA VAL A 155 -3.54 17.73 1.11
C VAL A 155 -4.76 18.43 0.53
N LEU A 156 -5.39 19.30 1.31
CA LEU A 156 -6.56 20.07 0.89
C LEU A 156 -6.25 21.57 0.97
N PHE A 157 -6.56 22.27 -0.09
CA PHE A 157 -6.54 23.72 -0.16
C PHE A 157 -7.98 24.23 -0.27
N ALA A 158 -8.43 25.03 0.70
CA ALA A 158 -9.78 25.58 0.75
C ALA A 158 -9.76 27.12 0.65
N ARG A 159 -10.57 27.69 -0.24
CA ARG A 159 -10.68 29.16 -0.38
C ARG A 159 -11.41 29.79 0.80
N ASP A 160 -12.37 29.09 1.37
CA ASP A 160 -13.01 29.51 2.62
C ASP A 160 -12.07 29.20 3.79
N ALA A 161 -11.50 30.25 4.37
CA ALA A 161 -10.60 30.14 5.53
C ALA A 161 -11.31 29.55 6.78
N LYS A 162 -12.64 29.57 6.82
CA LYS A 162 -13.44 28.98 7.94
C LYS A 162 -13.81 27.53 7.70
N PHE A 163 -13.63 27.03 6.48
CA PHE A 163 -13.96 25.64 6.16
C PHE A 163 -13.16 24.67 7.04
N ARG A 164 -13.83 23.61 7.50
CA ARG A 164 -13.25 22.51 8.23
C ARG A 164 -13.61 21.21 7.51
N PRO A 165 -12.63 20.46 6.97
CA PRO A 165 -12.95 19.24 6.27
C PRO A 165 -13.50 18.19 7.22
N PRO A 166 -14.50 17.39 6.80
CA PRO A 166 -15.02 16.32 7.61
C PRO A 166 -13.97 15.23 7.82
N ASN A 167 -13.93 14.67 9.04
CA ASN A 167 -12.92 13.67 9.43
C ASN A 167 -13.50 12.31 9.80
N GLN A 168 -14.84 12.18 9.82
CA GLN A 168 -15.54 10.96 10.19
C GLN A 168 -16.40 10.45 9.03
N GLU A 169 -16.52 9.12 8.94
CA GLU A 169 -17.44 8.48 8.01
C GLU A 169 -18.89 8.65 8.46
N PRO A 170 -19.84 8.77 7.53
CA PRO A 170 -19.71 8.71 6.06
C PRO A 170 -19.41 10.06 5.39
N ASP A 171 -19.36 11.17 6.14
CA ASP A 171 -19.24 12.53 5.59
C ASP A 171 -17.89 12.74 4.90
N MET A 172 -16.82 12.16 5.45
CA MET A 172 -15.50 12.22 4.87
C MET A 172 -15.44 11.56 3.48
N ALA A 173 -15.98 10.35 3.34
CA ALA A 173 -16.01 9.65 2.05
C ALA A 173 -16.86 10.42 1.02
N THR A 174 -17.97 11.01 1.45
CA THR A 174 -18.84 11.81 0.59
C THR A 174 -18.13 13.09 0.13
N PHE A 175 -17.48 13.80 1.05
CA PHE A 175 -16.70 15.00 0.75
C PHE A 175 -15.57 14.69 -0.25
N ARG A 176 -14.73 13.68 0.03
CA ARG A 176 -13.60 13.30 -0.83
C ARG A 176 -14.08 12.91 -2.22
N ARG A 177 -15.10 12.08 -2.31
CA ARG A 177 -15.68 11.67 -3.58
C ARG A 177 -16.16 12.88 -4.41
N THR A 178 -16.88 13.81 -3.78
CA THR A 178 -17.39 15.02 -4.45
C THR A 178 -16.26 15.95 -4.85
N ALA A 179 -15.29 16.21 -3.96
CA ALA A 179 -14.15 17.08 -4.24
C ALA A 179 -13.26 16.56 -5.38
N LEU A 180 -13.21 15.23 -5.55
CA LEU A 180 -12.44 14.58 -6.62
C LEU A 180 -13.28 14.29 -7.87
N GLY A 181 -14.56 14.68 -7.91
CA GLY A 181 -15.46 14.42 -9.03
C GLY A 181 -15.68 12.93 -9.33
N ARG A 182 -15.55 12.07 -8.34
CA ARG A 182 -15.67 10.62 -8.51
C ARG A 182 -17.13 10.17 -8.50
N PRO A 183 -17.50 9.17 -9.32
CA PRO A 183 -18.87 8.67 -9.38
C PRO A 183 -19.30 8.06 -8.04
N GLU A 184 -20.59 8.20 -7.72
CA GLU A 184 -21.17 7.61 -6.53
C GLU A 184 -21.18 6.08 -6.62
N GLN A 185 -21.54 5.54 -7.78
CA GLN A 185 -21.62 4.10 -8.00
C GLN A 185 -20.31 3.57 -8.54
N PRO A 186 -19.82 2.41 -8.02
CA PRO A 186 -18.66 1.73 -8.57
C PRO A 186 -18.90 1.27 -10.01
N GLU A 187 -17.88 1.32 -10.85
CA GLU A 187 -17.91 0.82 -12.21
C GLU A 187 -18.05 -0.72 -12.22
N LEU A 188 -18.97 -1.26 -13.04
CA LEU A 188 -19.10 -2.71 -13.18
C LEU A 188 -17.87 -3.29 -13.89
N ALA A 189 -17.06 -4.05 -13.18
CA ALA A 189 -15.88 -4.71 -13.73
C ALA A 189 -16.22 -6.04 -14.46
N GLY A 190 -17.38 -6.61 -14.18
CA GLY A 190 -17.87 -7.82 -14.84
C GLY A 190 -18.53 -8.80 -13.90
N GLU A 191 -18.98 -9.93 -14.49
CA GLU A 191 -19.58 -11.06 -13.79
C GLU A 191 -18.70 -12.29 -13.95
N PHE A 192 -18.51 -13.02 -12.86
CA PHE A 192 -17.59 -14.14 -12.75
C PHE A 192 -18.26 -15.34 -12.07
N ASP A 193 -17.81 -16.54 -12.40
CA ASP A 193 -18.24 -17.75 -11.67
C ASP A 193 -17.62 -17.77 -10.28
N PHE A 194 -16.36 -17.33 -10.18
CA PHE A 194 -15.59 -17.35 -8.96
C PHE A 194 -14.79 -16.06 -8.76
N VAL A 195 -14.94 -15.42 -7.61
CA VAL A 195 -14.20 -14.22 -7.23
C VAL A 195 -13.29 -14.57 -6.07
N VAL A 196 -12.00 -14.43 -6.27
CA VAL A 196 -10.96 -14.67 -5.26
C VAL A 196 -10.42 -13.33 -4.81
N THR A 197 -10.49 -13.04 -3.51
CA THR A 197 -9.92 -11.84 -2.90
C THR A 197 -8.69 -12.22 -2.09
N GLY A 198 -7.54 -11.62 -2.43
CA GLY A 198 -6.24 -11.94 -1.90
C GLY A 198 -5.42 -12.81 -2.85
N GLY A 199 -4.38 -12.22 -3.46
CA GLY A 199 -3.47 -12.87 -4.40
C GLY A 199 -2.22 -13.47 -3.74
N GLY A 200 -2.29 -13.83 -2.45
CA GLY A 200 -1.31 -14.69 -1.80
C GLY A 200 -1.27 -16.07 -2.47
N ILE A 201 -0.33 -16.94 -2.07
CA ILE A 201 -0.20 -18.28 -2.68
C ILE A 201 -1.52 -19.04 -2.66
N ALA A 202 -2.28 -19.00 -1.57
CA ALA A 202 -3.56 -19.69 -1.45
C ALA A 202 -4.57 -19.20 -2.51
N GLY A 203 -4.76 -17.88 -2.61
CA GLY A 203 -5.71 -17.30 -3.58
C GLY A 203 -5.25 -17.47 -5.02
N THR A 204 -3.95 -17.33 -5.28
CA THR A 204 -3.38 -17.58 -6.63
C THR A 204 -3.61 -19.03 -7.05
N CYS A 205 -3.37 -20.01 -6.16
CA CYS A 205 -3.65 -21.42 -6.45
C CYS A 205 -5.15 -21.68 -6.65
N ALA A 206 -6.02 -21.07 -5.84
CA ALA A 206 -7.47 -21.21 -5.99
C ALA A 206 -7.96 -20.66 -7.34
N ALA A 207 -7.46 -19.48 -7.72
CA ALA A 207 -7.80 -18.86 -9.01
C ALA A 207 -7.34 -19.72 -10.20
N LEU A 208 -6.09 -20.19 -10.19
CA LEU A 208 -5.53 -21.05 -11.23
C LEU A 208 -6.29 -22.37 -11.33
N SER A 209 -6.58 -23.03 -10.21
CA SER A 209 -7.36 -24.27 -10.20
C SER A 209 -8.74 -24.08 -10.81
N ALA A 210 -9.46 -23.05 -10.40
CA ALA A 210 -10.81 -22.77 -10.90
C ALA A 210 -10.81 -22.44 -12.40
N ALA A 211 -9.87 -21.62 -12.85
CA ALA A 211 -9.73 -21.22 -14.24
C ALA A 211 -9.42 -22.42 -15.15
N ARG A 212 -8.52 -23.31 -14.72
CA ARG A 212 -8.16 -24.54 -15.45
C ARG A 212 -9.28 -25.57 -15.48
N LEU A 213 -10.26 -25.46 -14.57
CA LEU A 213 -11.50 -26.22 -14.62
C LEU A 213 -12.58 -25.54 -15.48
N GLY A 214 -12.26 -24.45 -16.17
CA GLY A 214 -13.14 -23.76 -17.12
C GLY A 214 -14.01 -22.66 -16.49
N LEU A 215 -13.83 -22.32 -15.22
CA LEU A 215 -14.57 -21.23 -14.58
C LEU A 215 -14.01 -19.86 -15.00
N LYS A 216 -14.89 -18.87 -15.15
CA LYS A 216 -14.50 -17.47 -15.31
C LYS A 216 -14.18 -16.87 -13.94
N VAL A 217 -12.92 -16.49 -13.71
CA VAL A 217 -12.38 -16.12 -12.41
C VAL A 217 -11.99 -14.64 -12.37
N ALA A 218 -12.32 -13.94 -11.27
CA ALA A 218 -11.70 -12.69 -10.91
C ALA A 218 -10.70 -12.94 -9.77
N LEU A 219 -9.47 -12.47 -9.89
CA LEU A 219 -8.47 -12.46 -8.83
C LEU A 219 -8.17 -11.01 -8.45
N ILE A 220 -8.52 -10.63 -7.21
CA ILE A 220 -8.34 -9.28 -6.66
C ILE A 220 -7.18 -9.31 -5.67
N GLN A 221 -6.18 -8.47 -5.89
CA GLN A 221 -4.98 -8.35 -5.04
C GLN A 221 -4.70 -6.89 -4.74
N ASP A 222 -4.51 -6.56 -3.48
CA ASP A 222 -4.25 -5.19 -3.02
C ASP A 222 -2.78 -4.74 -3.17
N ARG A 223 -1.88 -5.68 -3.49
CA ARG A 223 -0.46 -5.37 -3.74
C ARG A 223 -0.13 -5.42 -5.24
N PRO A 224 0.98 -4.78 -5.67
CA PRO A 224 1.44 -4.85 -7.06
C PRO A 224 1.95 -6.22 -7.47
N VAL A 225 2.22 -7.10 -6.50
CA VAL A 225 2.78 -8.44 -6.72
C VAL A 225 1.88 -9.53 -6.18
N LEU A 226 2.01 -10.74 -6.74
CA LEU A 226 1.35 -11.95 -6.27
C LEU A 226 2.26 -12.74 -5.32
N GLY A 227 1.64 -13.62 -4.52
CA GLY A 227 2.37 -14.52 -3.62
C GLY A 227 2.23 -14.19 -2.14
N GLY A 228 1.83 -12.96 -1.79
CA GLY A 228 1.66 -12.53 -0.39
C GLY A 228 2.97 -12.67 0.40
N ASN A 229 2.99 -13.48 1.46
CA ASN A 229 4.22 -13.73 2.21
C ASN A 229 5.37 -14.26 1.35
N ASN A 230 5.04 -15.05 0.31
CA ASN A 230 6.01 -15.55 -0.66
C ASN A 230 6.15 -14.58 -1.85
N SER A 231 6.52 -13.35 -1.59
CA SER A 231 6.78 -12.30 -2.58
C SER A 231 8.05 -11.52 -2.24
N SER A 232 8.51 -10.70 -3.16
CA SER A 232 9.62 -9.76 -2.95
C SER A 232 9.37 -8.79 -1.79
N GLU A 233 8.11 -8.51 -1.45
CA GLU A 233 7.74 -7.57 -0.40
C GLU A 233 7.93 -8.15 1.01
N VAL A 234 7.62 -9.43 1.22
CA VAL A 234 7.64 -10.05 2.56
C VAL A 234 8.79 -11.05 2.73
N ARG A 235 9.18 -11.72 1.65
CA ARG A 235 10.37 -12.59 1.55
C ARG A 235 10.35 -13.80 2.48
N VAL A 236 9.21 -14.48 2.59
CA VAL A 236 9.07 -15.74 3.31
C VAL A 236 9.00 -16.91 2.34
N TRP A 237 9.88 -17.87 2.51
CA TRP A 237 9.95 -19.08 1.68
C TRP A 237 8.72 -19.97 1.89
N LEU A 238 8.26 -20.59 0.79
CA LEU A 238 7.24 -21.62 0.89
C LEU A 238 7.75 -22.82 1.70
N GLN A 239 6.94 -23.23 2.66
CA GLN A 239 7.21 -24.33 3.56
C GLN A 239 6.04 -25.31 3.54
N GLY A 240 6.26 -26.50 4.05
CA GLY A 240 5.22 -27.51 4.20
C GLY A 240 5.40 -28.72 3.29
N ALA A 241 4.53 -29.71 3.50
CA ALA A 241 4.55 -30.95 2.76
C ALA A 241 3.51 -30.91 1.64
N ARG A 242 3.90 -31.35 0.46
CA ARG A 242 3.08 -31.45 -0.74
C ARG A 242 2.90 -32.92 -1.13
N ASN A 243 1.92 -33.17 -1.98
CA ASN A 243 1.75 -34.46 -2.68
C ASN A 243 1.67 -35.65 -1.74
N LYS A 244 0.89 -35.51 -0.66
CA LYS A 244 0.61 -36.58 0.31
C LYS A 244 -0.71 -37.28 -0.01
N GLU A 245 -0.73 -38.59 0.24
CA GLU A 245 -1.97 -39.35 0.19
C GLU A 245 -3.02 -38.78 1.18
N PRO A 246 -4.31 -38.74 0.81
CA PRO A 246 -4.90 -39.27 -0.44
C PRO A 246 -4.90 -38.30 -1.64
N TRP A 247 -4.17 -37.18 -1.57
CA TRP A 247 -4.19 -36.12 -2.57
C TRP A 247 -2.78 -35.88 -3.15
N PRO A 248 -2.25 -36.82 -3.96
CA PRO A 248 -0.84 -36.75 -4.41
C PRO A 248 -0.53 -35.58 -5.33
N ARG A 249 -1.57 -34.90 -5.88
CA ARG A 249 -1.41 -33.76 -6.78
C ARG A 249 -1.76 -32.40 -6.19
N ILE A 250 -2.07 -32.31 -4.89
CA ILE A 250 -2.53 -31.05 -4.30
C ILE A 250 -1.48 -29.94 -4.33
N GLY A 251 -0.21 -30.27 -4.49
CA GLY A 251 0.88 -29.32 -4.59
C GLY A 251 1.36 -28.98 -6.01
N ASP A 252 0.73 -29.49 -7.06
CA ASP A 252 1.20 -29.31 -8.44
C ASP A 252 1.28 -27.82 -8.83
N ILE A 253 0.23 -27.04 -8.54
CA ILE A 253 0.19 -25.60 -8.84
C ILE A 253 1.22 -24.85 -8.01
N VAL A 254 1.38 -25.21 -6.75
CA VAL A 254 2.43 -24.59 -5.89
C VAL A 254 3.81 -24.84 -6.49
N ALA A 255 4.07 -26.01 -7.04
CA ALA A 255 5.34 -26.33 -7.69
C ALA A 255 5.62 -25.46 -8.94
N GLU A 256 4.59 -25.04 -9.65
CA GLU A 256 4.73 -24.10 -10.78
C GLU A 256 5.12 -22.68 -10.31
N LEU A 257 4.64 -22.27 -9.13
CA LEU A 257 4.84 -20.93 -8.57
C LEU A 257 6.11 -20.83 -7.71
N GLU A 258 6.62 -21.97 -7.24
CA GLU A 258 7.74 -22.03 -6.31
C GLU A 258 9.07 -21.59 -6.96
N GLN A 259 9.88 -20.91 -6.18
CA GLN A 259 11.23 -20.51 -6.58
C GLN A 259 12.18 -21.73 -6.57
N PRO A 260 13.05 -21.87 -7.60
CA PRO A 260 14.03 -22.96 -7.66
C PRO A 260 15.17 -22.78 -6.66
N GLN A 261 15.44 -21.54 -6.24
CA GLN A 261 16.53 -21.21 -5.34
C GLN A 261 16.00 -20.61 -4.05
N ARG A 262 16.63 -20.97 -2.94
CA ARG A 262 16.37 -20.41 -1.61
C ARG A 262 17.68 -19.96 -1.00
N ALA A 263 17.67 -18.79 -0.38
CA ALA A 263 18.77 -18.33 0.44
C ALA A 263 18.38 -18.37 1.92
N HIS A 264 19.33 -18.32 2.80
CA HIS A 264 19.06 -18.12 4.22
C HIS A 264 18.53 -16.70 4.44
N TYR A 265 17.78 -16.53 5.55
CA TYR A 265 17.35 -15.20 5.96
C TYR A 265 18.56 -14.28 6.13
N GLY A 266 18.34 -12.99 5.93
CA GLY A 266 19.40 -11.99 5.97
C GLY A 266 19.67 -11.38 4.60
N PRO A 267 20.80 -10.71 4.39
CA PRO A 267 21.10 -9.97 3.16
C PRO A 267 21.10 -10.81 1.88
N ALA A 268 21.40 -12.10 1.98
CA ALA A 268 21.32 -13.03 0.84
C ALA A 268 19.88 -13.33 0.40
N ASN A 269 18.87 -13.01 1.23
CA ASN A 269 17.47 -13.17 0.90
C ASN A 269 16.95 -11.94 0.17
N THR A 270 17.36 -11.77 -1.09
CA THR A 270 17.02 -10.59 -1.89
C THR A 270 15.63 -10.71 -2.52
N ALA A 271 15.08 -9.58 -2.96
CA ALA A 271 13.76 -9.49 -3.58
C ALA A 271 13.62 -10.35 -4.85
N GLU A 272 14.69 -10.37 -5.65
CA GLU A 272 14.75 -11.06 -6.96
C GLU A 272 14.58 -12.56 -6.84
N LEU A 273 14.98 -13.16 -5.72
CA LEU A 273 14.84 -14.59 -5.46
C LEU A 273 13.37 -15.04 -5.39
N TYR A 274 12.43 -14.11 -5.23
CA TYR A 274 11.00 -14.43 -5.13
C TYR A 274 10.29 -14.52 -6.48
N GLU A 275 10.95 -14.15 -7.59
CA GLU A 275 10.45 -14.31 -8.95
C GLU A 275 8.98 -13.88 -9.12
N ASP A 276 8.63 -12.68 -8.65
CA ASP A 276 7.24 -12.18 -8.69
C ASP A 276 6.68 -12.17 -10.13
N GLU A 277 7.52 -11.83 -11.12
CA GLU A 277 7.15 -11.85 -12.53
C GLU A 277 6.78 -13.25 -13.03
N LYS A 278 7.38 -14.31 -12.50
CA LYS A 278 7.02 -15.70 -12.84
C LYS A 278 5.59 -16.00 -12.38
N LYS A 279 5.25 -15.65 -11.12
CA LYS A 279 3.90 -15.85 -10.59
C LYS A 279 2.86 -15.07 -11.41
N LEU A 280 3.21 -13.83 -11.75
CA LEU A 280 2.37 -12.97 -12.57
C LEU A 280 2.18 -13.53 -13.98
N ALA A 281 3.24 -14.03 -14.61
CA ALA A 281 3.19 -14.66 -15.93
C ALA A 281 2.31 -15.90 -15.94
N VAL A 282 2.42 -16.77 -14.91
CA VAL A 282 1.57 -17.96 -14.79
C VAL A 282 0.09 -17.59 -14.73
N VAL A 283 -0.26 -16.58 -13.93
CA VAL A 283 -1.67 -16.13 -13.81
C VAL A 283 -2.16 -15.45 -15.10
N ARG A 284 -1.33 -14.62 -15.73
CA ARG A 284 -1.69 -13.94 -17.00
C ARG A 284 -1.82 -14.88 -18.19
N ALA A 285 -1.18 -16.03 -18.14
CA ALA A 285 -1.32 -17.05 -19.17
C ALA A 285 -2.67 -17.78 -19.15
N GLU A 286 -3.43 -17.67 -18.05
CA GLU A 286 -4.75 -18.31 -17.92
C GLU A 286 -5.85 -17.39 -18.50
N PRO A 287 -6.44 -17.72 -19.65
CA PRO A 287 -7.40 -16.85 -20.34
C PRO A 287 -8.69 -16.62 -19.53
N ASN A 288 -9.01 -17.52 -18.63
CA ASN A 288 -10.20 -17.46 -17.78
C ASN A 288 -10.01 -16.62 -16.50
N ILE A 289 -8.80 -16.07 -16.25
CA ILE A 289 -8.54 -15.19 -15.10
C ILE A 289 -8.52 -13.73 -15.55
N ARG A 290 -9.36 -12.91 -14.92
CA ARG A 290 -9.19 -11.46 -14.92
C ARG A 290 -8.53 -11.04 -13.63
N LEU A 291 -7.30 -10.54 -13.72
CA LEU A 291 -6.49 -10.10 -12.59
C LEU A 291 -6.67 -8.59 -12.34
N PHE A 292 -6.91 -8.22 -11.08
CA PHE A 292 -7.00 -6.87 -10.58
C PHE A 292 -5.91 -6.67 -9.51
N LEU A 293 -4.71 -6.23 -9.92
CA LEU A 293 -3.64 -5.83 -9.00
C LEU A 293 -3.91 -4.44 -8.45
N GLU A 294 -3.36 -4.15 -7.28
CA GLU A 294 -3.51 -2.87 -6.58
C GLU A 294 -4.99 -2.47 -6.38
N HIS A 295 -5.83 -3.47 -6.12
CA HIS A 295 -7.24 -3.29 -5.81
C HIS A 295 -7.55 -3.90 -4.44
N ARG A 296 -7.98 -3.07 -3.51
CA ARG A 296 -8.36 -3.51 -2.17
C ARG A 296 -9.87 -3.66 -2.06
N ALA A 297 -10.34 -4.80 -1.57
CA ALA A 297 -11.74 -5.00 -1.23
C ALA A 297 -12.10 -4.16 0.02
N ASN A 298 -13.06 -3.23 -0.11
CA ASN A 298 -13.51 -2.36 0.99
C ASN A 298 -14.98 -2.49 1.30
N ALA A 299 -15.79 -3.15 0.45
CA ALA A 299 -17.18 -3.44 0.76
C ALA A 299 -17.65 -4.70 0.05
N VAL A 300 -18.73 -5.27 0.55
CA VAL A 300 -19.45 -6.36 -0.09
C VAL A 300 -20.93 -6.00 -0.27
N GLU A 301 -21.49 -6.40 -1.38
CA GLU A 301 -22.93 -6.35 -1.61
C GLU A 301 -23.53 -7.72 -1.32
N LYS A 302 -24.63 -7.75 -0.57
CA LYS A 302 -25.33 -8.98 -0.19
C LYS A 302 -26.80 -8.95 -0.56
N GLU A 303 -27.34 -10.12 -0.80
CA GLU A 303 -28.76 -10.40 -0.83
C GLU A 303 -29.05 -11.48 0.22
N GLY A 304 -29.63 -11.07 1.33
CA GLY A 304 -29.73 -11.95 2.52
C GLY A 304 -28.34 -12.38 3.02
N ALA A 305 -28.10 -13.66 3.13
CA ALA A 305 -26.82 -14.24 3.56
C ALA A 305 -25.82 -14.45 2.40
N LYS A 306 -26.19 -14.14 1.16
CA LYS A 306 -25.34 -14.40 -0.01
C LYS A 306 -24.63 -13.12 -0.44
N ILE A 307 -23.30 -13.21 -0.59
CA ILE A 307 -22.51 -12.17 -1.26
C ILE A 307 -22.86 -12.17 -2.75
N ARG A 308 -23.06 -11.00 -3.34
CA ARG A 308 -23.36 -10.79 -4.75
C ARG A 308 -22.25 -10.08 -5.50
N ALA A 309 -21.53 -9.20 -4.82
CA ALA A 309 -20.39 -8.51 -5.39
C ALA A 309 -19.38 -8.11 -4.31
N ILE A 310 -18.14 -7.98 -4.74
CA ILE A 310 -17.08 -7.28 -4.02
C ILE A 310 -16.94 -5.88 -4.62
N ILE A 311 -16.91 -4.86 -3.78
CA ILE A 311 -16.48 -3.53 -4.16
C ILE A 311 -15.01 -3.41 -3.83
N ALA A 312 -14.19 -3.23 -4.86
CA ALA A 312 -12.76 -3.05 -4.72
C ALA A 312 -12.36 -1.65 -5.18
N GLN A 313 -11.37 -1.09 -4.50
CA GLN A 313 -10.84 0.24 -4.78
C GLN A 313 -9.41 0.11 -5.27
N GLU A 314 -9.14 0.71 -6.43
CA GLU A 314 -7.79 0.85 -6.95
C GLU A 314 -6.97 1.78 -6.05
N ILE A 315 -5.81 1.30 -5.63
CA ILE A 315 -4.99 1.96 -4.60
C ILE A 315 -4.49 3.34 -5.06
N ASN A 316 -4.03 3.45 -6.31
CA ASN A 316 -3.39 4.68 -6.79
C ASN A 316 -4.37 5.78 -7.22
N THR A 317 -5.58 5.41 -7.63
CA THR A 317 -6.57 6.35 -8.19
C THR A 317 -7.83 6.46 -7.35
N ALA A 318 -7.99 5.57 -6.36
CA ALA A 318 -9.20 5.37 -5.57
C ALA A 318 -10.48 5.15 -6.42
N ARG A 319 -10.32 4.75 -7.70
CA ARG A 319 -11.41 4.31 -8.55
C ARG A 319 -12.02 3.04 -7.98
N ARG A 320 -13.32 3.03 -7.82
CA ARG A 320 -14.03 1.86 -7.29
C ARG A 320 -14.60 1.01 -8.40
N ILE A 321 -14.43 -0.29 -8.29
CA ILE A 321 -15.00 -1.29 -9.19
C ILE A 321 -15.92 -2.23 -8.43
N ARG A 322 -16.93 -2.73 -9.12
CA ARG A 322 -17.91 -3.70 -8.65
C ARG A 322 -17.67 -5.03 -9.38
N VAL A 323 -17.23 -6.04 -8.66
CA VAL A 323 -16.92 -7.37 -9.18
C VAL A 323 -18.02 -8.33 -8.73
N MET A 324 -18.91 -8.71 -9.64
CA MET A 324 -20.01 -9.64 -9.38
C MET A 324 -19.55 -11.08 -9.47
N GLY A 325 -20.11 -11.94 -8.61
CA GLY A 325 -19.73 -13.35 -8.62
C GLY A 325 -20.83 -14.29 -8.16
N ARG A 326 -20.68 -15.54 -8.56
CA ARG A 326 -21.51 -16.65 -8.07
C ARG A 326 -20.96 -17.24 -6.78
N TRP A 327 -19.64 -17.38 -6.71
CA TRP A 327 -18.89 -17.90 -5.57
C TRP A 327 -17.77 -16.94 -5.18
N PHE A 328 -17.44 -16.89 -3.90
CA PHE A 328 -16.42 -16.00 -3.37
C PHE A 328 -15.47 -16.76 -2.46
N ALA A 329 -14.17 -16.52 -2.60
CA ALA A 329 -13.14 -17.00 -1.69
C ALA A 329 -12.45 -15.82 -1.01
N ASP A 330 -12.41 -15.85 0.31
CA ASP A 330 -11.60 -14.94 1.10
C ASP A 330 -10.21 -15.56 1.33
N CYS A 331 -9.21 -15.01 0.65
CA CYS A 331 -7.81 -15.39 0.73
C CYS A 331 -6.94 -14.21 1.17
N THR A 332 -7.55 -13.23 1.86
CA THR A 332 -6.89 -11.98 2.29
C THR A 332 -5.89 -12.19 3.43
N GLY A 333 -5.96 -13.31 4.13
CA GLY A 333 -5.14 -13.59 5.32
C GLY A 333 -5.78 -13.09 6.61
N ASP A 334 -6.56 -12.02 6.55
CA ASP A 334 -7.21 -11.37 7.70
C ASP A 334 -8.74 -11.52 7.69
N ALA A 335 -9.30 -12.42 6.85
CA ALA A 335 -10.73 -12.66 6.70
C ALA A 335 -11.55 -11.39 6.39
N VAL A 336 -10.97 -10.49 5.58
CA VAL A 336 -11.56 -9.16 5.27
C VAL A 336 -12.93 -9.27 4.63
N VAL A 337 -13.11 -10.18 3.66
CA VAL A 337 -14.39 -10.36 2.97
C VAL A 337 -15.44 -10.92 3.91
N GLY A 338 -15.06 -11.88 4.76
CA GLY A 338 -15.93 -12.44 5.79
C GLY A 338 -16.41 -11.38 6.77
N ALA A 339 -15.50 -10.55 7.28
CA ALA A 339 -15.82 -9.45 8.19
C ALA A 339 -16.72 -8.40 7.53
N LEU A 340 -16.41 -7.96 6.31
CA LEU A 340 -17.23 -7.01 5.54
C LEU A 340 -18.63 -7.59 5.23
N ALA A 341 -18.74 -8.90 5.08
CA ALA A 341 -20.01 -9.59 4.88
C ALA A 341 -20.83 -9.72 6.17
N GLY A 342 -20.25 -9.41 7.33
CA GLY A 342 -20.90 -9.56 8.63
C GLY A 342 -21.00 -11.01 9.08
N ALA A 343 -20.03 -11.86 8.70
CA ALA A 343 -19.88 -13.19 9.25
C ALA A 343 -19.36 -13.09 10.70
N ASP A 344 -19.65 -14.11 11.50
CA ASP A 344 -19.10 -14.23 12.83
C ASP A 344 -17.56 -14.41 12.74
N PHE A 345 -16.83 -13.68 13.56
CA PHE A 345 -15.37 -13.76 13.62
C PHE A 345 -14.86 -13.51 15.05
N GLU A 346 -13.69 -14.03 15.35
CA GLU A 346 -12.96 -13.73 16.57
C GLU A 346 -11.70 -12.93 16.25
N VAL A 347 -11.41 -11.96 17.12
CA VAL A 347 -10.13 -11.25 17.13
C VAL A 347 -9.45 -11.55 18.45
N GLU A 348 -8.22 -12.02 18.41
CA GLU A 348 -7.41 -12.26 19.62
C GLU A 348 -7.18 -10.93 20.36
N PRO A 349 -7.88 -10.66 21.48
CA PRO A 349 -7.87 -9.34 22.12
C PRO A 349 -6.57 -9.04 22.86
N LYS A 350 -5.78 -10.09 23.15
CA LYS A 350 -4.46 -9.99 23.78
C LYS A 350 -3.45 -10.62 22.87
N GLY A 351 -3.14 -9.91 21.80
CA GLY A 351 -2.20 -10.38 20.80
C GLY A 351 -0.95 -10.95 21.41
N HIS A 352 -0.51 -12.08 20.91
CA HIS A 352 0.86 -12.52 21.03
C HIS A 352 1.78 -11.44 20.43
N LEU A 353 3.06 -11.50 20.71
CA LEU A 353 4.03 -10.66 20.01
C LEU A 353 3.73 -10.74 18.51
N GLY A 354 3.40 -9.59 17.92
CA GLY A 354 3.26 -9.48 16.47
C GLY A 354 4.53 -9.92 15.75
N PRO A 355 4.50 -10.08 14.44
CA PRO A 355 5.71 -10.33 13.69
C PRO A 355 6.72 -9.23 14.01
N CYS A 356 7.83 -9.61 14.63
CA CYS A 356 8.92 -8.69 14.90
C CYS A 356 10.13 -9.08 14.05
N ASN A 357 10.72 -8.07 13.42
CA ASN A 357 12.01 -8.21 12.77
C ASN A 357 13.08 -7.63 13.68
N LEU A 358 14.15 -8.37 13.85
CA LEU A 358 15.36 -7.84 14.46
C LEU A 358 16.16 -7.13 13.36
N TRP A 359 16.41 -5.84 13.53
CA TRP A 359 17.20 -5.04 12.61
C TRP A 359 18.56 -4.74 13.21
N ASN A 360 19.62 -5.12 12.49
CA ASN A 360 20.96 -4.62 12.74
C ASN A 360 21.31 -3.66 11.61
N VAL A 361 21.53 -2.40 11.94
CA VAL A 361 22.00 -1.39 10.99
C VAL A 361 23.53 -1.37 11.07
N CYS A 362 24.19 -1.81 10.00
CA CYS A 362 25.66 -1.81 9.90
C CYS A 362 26.10 -1.46 8.48
N GLU A 363 27.30 -0.90 8.34
CA GLU A 363 27.95 -0.80 7.04
C GLU A 363 28.56 -2.14 6.67
N CYS A 364 28.11 -2.71 5.55
CA CYS A 364 28.70 -3.91 4.99
C CYS A 364 29.39 -3.59 3.67
N LYS A 365 30.66 -3.88 3.59
CA LYS A 365 31.46 -3.69 2.36
C LYS A 365 31.12 -4.71 1.28
N ASP A 366 30.63 -5.88 1.67
CA ASP A 366 30.21 -6.94 0.76
C ASP A 366 28.90 -7.57 1.27
N THR A 367 27.81 -7.26 0.57
CA THR A 367 26.45 -7.76 0.92
C THR A 367 26.26 -9.24 0.56
N ASN A 368 27.14 -9.83 -0.26
CA ASN A 368 27.01 -11.24 -0.68
C ASN A 368 27.70 -12.22 0.31
N ALA A 369 28.56 -11.70 1.18
CA ALA A 369 29.33 -12.51 2.13
C ALA A 369 28.79 -12.46 3.56
N ILE A 370 27.58 -11.92 3.79
CA ILE A 370 27.08 -11.70 5.15
C ILE A 370 26.63 -13.03 5.75
N ASN A 371 27.47 -13.56 6.61
CA ASN A 371 27.16 -14.63 7.54
C ASN A 371 27.16 -14.09 8.99
N THR A 372 26.87 -14.94 9.96
CA THR A 372 26.81 -14.56 11.37
C THR A 372 28.14 -13.98 11.88
N GLU A 373 29.27 -14.41 11.34
CA GLU A 373 30.62 -13.93 11.71
C GLU A 373 30.88 -12.51 11.16
N VAL A 374 30.45 -12.25 9.92
CA VAL A 374 30.53 -10.89 9.31
C VAL A 374 29.65 -9.90 10.03
N LEU A 375 28.43 -10.31 10.46
CA LEU A 375 27.53 -9.47 11.26
C LEU A 375 28.11 -9.19 12.66
N ALA A 376 28.77 -10.16 13.28
CA ALA A 376 29.43 -9.98 14.56
C ALA A 376 30.68 -9.07 14.49
N ALA A 377 31.32 -9.00 13.34
CA ALA A 377 32.49 -8.17 13.08
C ALA A 377 32.16 -6.78 12.48
N ALA A 378 30.90 -6.56 12.07
CA ALA A 378 30.47 -5.29 11.48
C ALA A 378 30.35 -4.21 12.54
N GLU A 379 30.98 -3.05 12.29
CA GLU A 379 30.81 -1.90 13.18
C GLU A 379 29.38 -1.34 13.07
N PRO A 380 28.66 -1.14 14.19
CA PRO A 380 27.33 -0.54 14.16
C PRO A 380 27.38 0.87 13.58
N VAL A 381 26.53 1.17 12.61
CA VAL A 381 26.32 2.56 12.16
C VAL A 381 25.56 3.30 13.27
N PRO A 382 26.03 4.50 13.66
CA PRO A 382 25.30 5.30 14.65
C PRO A 382 23.86 5.53 14.21
N PHE A 383 22.92 4.94 14.95
CA PHE A 383 21.50 5.15 14.69
C PHE A 383 21.04 6.43 15.39
N PRO A 384 20.21 7.26 14.76
CA PRO A 384 19.68 8.46 15.40
C PRO A 384 18.97 8.11 16.71
N ARG A 385 19.04 8.99 17.70
CA ARG A 385 18.30 8.79 18.94
C ARG A 385 16.81 8.63 18.66
N CYS A 386 16.23 7.55 19.20
CA CYS A 386 14.82 7.21 19.09
C CYS A 386 14.13 7.35 20.46
N PRO A 387 13.86 8.56 20.97
CA PRO A 387 13.30 8.75 22.31
C PRO A 387 11.89 8.17 22.46
N TRP A 388 11.20 7.92 21.36
CA TRP A 388 9.92 7.22 21.30
C TRP A 388 10.03 5.70 21.38
N ALA A 389 11.21 5.13 21.17
CA ALA A 389 11.42 3.70 21.24
C ALA A 389 11.36 3.23 22.71
N LEU A 390 10.70 2.09 22.91
CA LEU A 390 10.65 1.46 24.21
C LEU A 390 12.00 0.82 24.50
N ASP A 391 12.68 1.30 25.56
CA ASP A 391 13.88 0.66 26.06
C ASP A 391 13.52 -0.63 26.81
N LEU A 392 13.97 -1.76 26.30
CA LEU A 392 13.73 -3.10 26.84
C LEU A 392 14.98 -3.72 27.47
N THR A 393 16.09 -2.97 27.57
CA THR A 393 17.39 -3.48 28.03
C THR A 393 17.28 -4.22 29.37
N ASP A 394 16.55 -3.66 30.32
CA ASP A 394 16.40 -4.21 31.67
C ASP A 394 15.01 -4.82 31.93
N LYS A 395 14.18 -4.97 30.90
CA LYS A 395 12.82 -5.52 31.05
C LYS A 395 12.80 -7.02 30.76
N PRO A 396 12.13 -7.82 31.59
CA PRO A 396 11.97 -9.22 31.31
C PRO A 396 11.05 -9.40 30.10
N PHE A 397 11.56 -10.03 29.05
CA PHE A 397 10.71 -10.52 27.97
C PHE A 397 9.82 -11.66 28.45
N PRO A 398 8.61 -11.81 27.91
CA PRO A 398 7.81 -13.01 28.10
C PRO A 398 8.62 -14.27 27.76
N ALA A 399 8.44 -15.35 28.52
CA ALA A 399 9.24 -16.57 28.37
C ALA A 399 9.22 -17.15 26.95
N ALA A 400 8.08 -17.04 26.25
CA ALA A 400 7.95 -17.47 24.85
C ALA A 400 8.84 -16.65 23.90
N ALA A 401 8.96 -15.35 24.12
CA ALA A 401 9.81 -14.48 23.33
C ALA A 401 11.30 -14.77 23.54
N ARG A 402 11.71 -15.08 24.77
CA ARG A 402 13.09 -15.53 25.06
C ARG A 402 13.48 -16.80 24.32
N GLN A 403 12.57 -17.76 24.23
CA GLN A 403 12.82 -18.99 23.49
C GLN A 403 12.98 -18.77 21.99
N THR A 404 12.28 -17.80 21.44
CA THR A 404 12.38 -17.43 20.02
C THR A 404 13.68 -16.71 19.72
N LEU A 405 14.09 -15.76 20.58
CA LEU A 405 15.34 -15.02 20.43
C LEU A 405 16.59 -15.88 20.59
N THR A 406 16.57 -16.88 21.47
CA THR A 406 17.72 -17.80 21.65
C THR A 406 17.85 -18.84 20.56
N ARG A 407 16.85 -19.03 19.71
CA ARG A 407 16.90 -19.95 18.55
C ARG A 407 17.31 -19.26 17.23
N SER A 408 17.31 -17.96 17.20
CA SER A 408 17.70 -17.16 16.01
C SER A 408 19.09 -16.54 16.12
N SER A 409 19.83 -16.82 17.21
CA SER A 409 21.25 -16.46 17.39
C SER A 409 22.16 -17.63 17.06
#